data_1a11166065d3bf3f27fcff315aa63cea
#
_entry.id   1a11166065d3bf3f27fcff315aa63cea
#
_cell.length_a   1.000
_cell.length_b   1.000
_cell.length_c   1.000
_cell.angle_alpha   90.00
_cell.angle_beta   90.00
_cell.angle_gamma   90.00
#
_symmetry.space_group_name_H-M   'P 1'
#
loop_
_entity.id
_entity.type
_entity.pdbx_description
1 polymer ?
#
loop_
_entity_poly.entity_id
_entity_poly.type
_entity_poly.pdbx_seq_one_letter_code
_entity_poly.pdbx_strand_id
1 'polypeptide(L)'
;MNQKIAKTGAVIVTASILVFAVCMLIPFNFGSYFICMLLPIGYIMMVSGFCNECKQENKVAAYVGMTFAGIYAVFVLLVYFAQTTSVRFEELDGVALRILDYSQGGLFFSYDLLGYGMMALSTFFIGLTIEAETKADKWLKYLLIIHGVFFVGCFIMPMTGVFRSMASGENSMGGVLALEFWCAYFTCLLYTSDAADEL
;
A
#
# COMPACT_ATOMS: atom_id res chain seq x y z
N MET A 1 16.76 -14.85 -13.05
CA MET A 1 16.15 -15.12 -11.74
C MET A 1 15.54 -13.84 -11.15
N ASN A 2 16.28 -12.73 -11.11
CA ASN A 2 15.82 -11.46 -10.49
C ASN A 2 14.55 -10.88 -11.15
N GLN A 3 14.52 -10.77 -12.49
CA GLN A 3 13.33 -10.31 -13.21
C GLN A 3 12.09 -11.18 -12.95
N LYS A 4 12.26 -12.52 -12.81
CA LYS A 4 11.11 -13.39 -12.50
C LYS A 4 10.52 -13.07 -11.12
N ILE A 5 11.37 -12.80 -10.12
CA ILE A 5 10.92 -12.40 -8.78
C ILE A 5 10.16 -11.07 -8.86
N ALA A 6 10.72 -10.07 -9.54
CA ALA A 6 10.09 -8.76 -9.71
C ALA A 6 8.73 -8.84 -10.41
N LYS A 7 8.65 -9.56 -11.56
CA LYS A 7 7.41 -9.79 -12.31
C LYS A 7 6.37 -10.57 -11.48
N THR A 8 6.78 -11.60 -10.76
CA THR A 8 5.88 -12.31 -9.84
C THR A 8 5.35 -11.35 -8.77
N GLY A 9 6.21 -10.49 -8.21
CA GLY A 9 5.82 -9.46 -7.27
C GLY A 9 4.76 -8.52 -7.85
N ALA A 10 4.98 -8.00 -9.06
CA ALA A 10 4.02 -7.12 -9.75
C ALA A 10 2.67 -7.82 -9.97
N VAL A 11 2.66 -9.08 -10.40
CA VAL A 11 1.44 -9.86 -10.57
C VAL A 11 0.69 -10.03 -9.24
N ILE A 12 1.41 -10.37 -8.14
CA ILE A 12 0.80 -10.48 -6.81
C ILE A 12 0.18 -9.16 -6.39
N VAL A 13 0.89 -8.03 -6.56
CA VAL A 13 0.38 -6.70 -6.20
C VAL A 13 -0.87 -6.36 -7.01
N THR A 14 -0.83 -6.53 -8.33
CA THR A 14 -1.97 -6.25 -9.22
C THR A 14 -3.19 -7.09 -8.84
N ALA A 15 -3.01 -8.40 -8.68
CA ALA A 15 -4.09 -9.30 -8.28
C ALA A 15 -4.65 -8.91 -6.89
N SER A 16 -3.78 -8.57 -5.95
CA SER A 16 -4.20 -8.17 -4.59
C SER A 16 -5.04 -6.90 -4.61
N ILE A 17 -4.65 -5.89 -5.39
CA ILE A 17 -5.41 -4.64 -5.50
C ILE A 17 -6.78 -4.87 -6.13
N LEU A 18 -6.85 -5.64 -7.20
CA LEU A 18 -8.13 -5.94 -7.88
C LEU A 18 -9.08 -6.72 -6.96
N VAL A 19 -8.57 -7.75 -6.27
CA VAL A 19 -9.37 -8.52 -5.31
C VAL A 19 -9.77 -7.65 -4.12
N PHE A 20 -8.90 -6.78 -3.62
CA PHE A 20 -9.23 -5.83 -2.56
C PHE A 20 -10.38 -4.90 -2.97
N ALA A 21 -10.31 -4.29 -4.15
CA ALA A 21 -11.38 -3.44 -4.67
C ALA A 21 -12.72 -4.20 -4.73
N VAL A 22 -12.74 -5.42 -5.26
CA VAL A 22 -13.95 -6.24 -5.28
C VAL A 22 -14.46 -6.53 -3.86
N CYS A 23 -13.58 -6.89 -2.91
CA CYS A 23 -13.97 -7.16 -1.52
C CYS A 23 -14.55 -5.92 -0.82
N MET A 24 -14.10 -4.72 -1.16
CA MET A 24 -14.64 -3.46 -0.63
C MET A 24 -16.04 -3.18 -1.18
N LEU A 25 -16.29 -3.47 -2.46
CA LEU A 25 -17.60 -3.26 -3.10
C LEU A 25 -18.69 -4.23 -2.59
N ILE A 26 -18.31 -5.47 -2.25
CA ILE A 26 -19.24 -6.51 -1.75
C ILE A 26 -19.26 -6.64 -0.23
N PRO A 27 -18.81 -5.68 0.56
CA PRO A 27 -18.43 -5.64 1.97
C PRO A 27 -17.93 -6.99 2.56
N PHE A 28 -16.89 -7.58 1.95
CA PHE A 28 -16.30 -8.84 2.41
C PHE A 28 -15.02 -8.57 3.21
N ASN A 29 -15.16 -8.14 4.46
CA ASN A 29 -14.06 -7.69 5.31
C ASN A 29 -12.92 -8.70 5.48
N PHE A 30 -13.24 -9.99 5.71
CA PHE A 30 -12.20 -11.01 5.84
C PHE A 30 -11.36 -11.14 4.56
N GLY A 31 -12.01 -11.13 3.40
CA GLY A 31 -11.32 -11.18 2.10
C GLY A 31 -10.41 -9.97 1.88
N SER A 32 -10.91 -8.77 2.18
CA SER A 32 -10.10 -7.55 2.07
C SER A 32 -8.88 -7.58 2.99
N TYR A 33 -9.03 -7.97 4.25
CA TYR A 33 -7.91 -8.07 5.20
C TYR A 33 -6.91 -9.15 4.80
N PHE A 34 -7.40 -10.32 4.35
CA PHE A 34 -6.53 -11.41 3.92
C PHE A 34 -5.68 -11.02 2.72
N ILE A 35 -6.30 -10.41 1.70
CA ILE A 35 -5.57 -10.02 0.49
C ILE A 35 -4.57 -8.88 0.76
N CYS A 36 -4.88 -7.99 1.70
CA CYS A 36 -3.96 -6.94 2.13
C CYS A 36 -2.67 -7.48 2.79
N MET A 37 -2.66 -8.74 3.27
CA MET A 37 -1.42 -9.37 3.75
C MET A 37 -0.54 -9.88 2.60
N LEU A 38 -1.09 -10.20 1.44
CA LEU A 38 -0.31 -10.63 0.28
C LEU A 38 0.30 -9.46 -0.47
N LEU A 39 -0.37 -8.31 -0.45
CA LEU A 39 0.06 -7.10 -1.15
C LEU A 39 1.48 -6.64 -0.76
N PRO A 40 1.86 -6.51 0.52
CA PRO A 40 3.22 -6.10 0.89
C PRO A 40 4.29 -7.11 0.51
N ILE A 41 3.97 -8.40 0.45
CA ILE A 41 4.90 -9.44 0.01
C ILE A 41 5.24 -9.23 -1.47
N GLY A 42 4.21 -9.10 -2.32
CA GLY A 42 4.39 -8.80 -3.74
C GLY A 42 5.11 -7.46 -3.95
N TYR A 43 4.76 -6.45 -3.15
CA TYR A 43 5.36 -5.12 -3.23
C TYR A 43 6.88 -5.14 -2.96
N ILE A 44 7.35 -5.82 -1.93
CA ILE A 44 8.80 -5.98 -1.66
C ILE A 44 9.49 -6.67 -2.83
N MET A 45 8.89 -7.73 -3.39
CA MET A 45 9.45 -8.44 -4.54
C MET A 45 9.59 -7.51 -5.76
N MET A 46 8.57 -6.71 -6.04
CA MET A 46 8.59 -5.73 -7.13
C MET A 46 9.63 -4.63 -6.90
N VAL A 47 9.66 -4.02 -5.71
CA VAL A 47 10.64 -2.98 -5.37
C VAL A 47 12.07 -3.50 -5.43
N SER A 48 12.29 -4.77 -5.06
CA SER A 48 13.61 -5.43 -5.19
C SER A 48 14.09 -5.47 -6.64
N GLY A 49 13.18 -5.61 -7.60
CA GLY A 49 13.49 -5.53 -9.03
C GLY A 49 14.02 -4.15 -9.42
N PHE A 50 13.28 -3.08 -9.08
CA PHE A 50 13.72 -1.70 -9.34
C PHE A 50 15.08 -1.41 -8.69
N CYS A 51 15.31 -1.85 -7.45
CA CYS A 51 16.59 -1.68 -6.78
C CYS A 51 17.73 -2.40 -7.49
N ASN A 52 17.47 -3.57 -8.08
CA ASN A 52 18.48 -4.32 -8.80
C ASN A 52 18.87 -3.65 -10.14
N GLU A 53 17.91 -3.08 -10.84
CA GLU A 53 18.08 -2.55 -12.20
C GLU A 53 18.53 -1.09 -12.22
N CYS A 54 18.33 -0.33 -11.14
CA CYS A 54 18.72 1.07 -11.11
C CYS A 54 20.25 1.27 -11.23
N LYS A 55 20.66 2.38 -11.85
CA LYS A 55 22.07 2.76 -11.97
C LYS A 55 22.76 2.96 -10.64
N GLN A 56 24.07 2.77 -10.63
CA GLN A 56 24.89 2.87 -9.41
C GLN A 56 24.76 4.22 -8.71
N GLU A 57 24.63 5.30 -9.45
CA GLU A 57 24.44 6.65 -8.90
C GLU A 57 23.14 6.85 -8.16
N ASN A 58 22.10 6.02 -8.47
CA ASN A 58 20.77 6.07 -7.86
C ASN A 58 20.58 5.04 -6.72
N LYS A 59 21.59 4.22 -6.41
CA LYS A 59 21.48 3.13 -5.42
C LYS A 59 21.08 3.61 -4.03
N VAL A 60 21.49 4.80 -3.62
CA VAL A 60 21.08 5.35 -2.31
C VAL A 60 19.57 5.56 -2.26
N ALA A 61 18.96 6.15 -3.30
CA ALA A 61 17.52 6.31 -3.38
C ALA A 61 16.80 4.96 -3.40
N ALA A 62 17.33 3.98 -4.15
CA ALA A 62 16.80 2.62 -4.18
C ALA A 62 16.79 1.96 -2.79
N TYR A 63 17.88 2.07 -2.02
CA TYR A 63 17.96 1.52 -0.67
C TYR A 63 17.00 2.21 0.31
N VAL A 64 16.85 3.52 0.21
CA VAL A 64 15.85 4.26 0.99
C VAL A 64 14.43 3.79 0.63
N GLY A 65 14.11 3.67 -0.66
CA GLY A 65 12.83 3.15 -1.13
C GLY A 65 12.56 1.73 -0.62
N MET A 66 13.55 0.82 -0.67
CA MET A 66 13.45 -0.53 -0.13
C MET A 66 13.23 -0.54 1.38
N THR A 67 13.92 0.32 2.12
CA THR A 67 13.75 0.44 3.58
C THR A 67 12.31 0.81 3.93
N PHE A 68 11.74 1.81 3.24
CA PHE A 68 10.34 2.19 3.45
C PHE A 68 9.36 1.10 3.01
N ALA A 69 9.67 0.31 1.96
CA ALA A 69 8.88 -0.86 1.60
C ALA A 69 8.84 -1.91 2.72
N GLY A 70 9.97 -2.15 3.38
CA GLY A 70 10.04 -3.05 4.54
C GLY A 70 9.22 -2.55 5.73
N ILE A 71 9.32 -1.26 6.05
CA ILE A 71 8.53 -0.64 7.14
C ILE A 71 7.02 -0.72 6.83
N TYR A 72 6.62 -0.41 5.60
CA TYR A 72 5.24 -0.60 5.12
C TYR A 72 4.74 -2.02 5.38
N ALA A 73 5.52 -3.01 4.96
CA ALA A 73 5.14 -4.41 5.10
C ALA A 73 4.93 -4.81 6.57
N VAL A 74 5.79 -4.35 7.47
CA VAL A 74 5.64 -4.62 8.91
C VAL A 74 4.32 -4.08 9.45
N PHE A 75 4.00 -2.81 9.19
CA PHE A 75 2.76 -2.20 9.70
C PHE A 75 1.52 -2.88 9.12
N VAL A 76 1.48 -3.11 7.83
CA VAL A 76 0.32 -3.69 7.15
C VAL A 76 0.10 -5.14 7.56
N LEU A 77 1.15 -5.95 7.61
CA LEU A 77 1.05 -7.34 8.08
C LEU A 77 0.59 -7.41 9.54
N LEU A 78 1.14 -6.57 10.41
CA LEU A 78 0.75 -6.53 11.82
C LEU A 78 -0.74 -6.19 11.99
N VAL A 79 -1.22 -5.16 11.28
CA VAL A 79 -2.61 -4.73 11.36
C VAL A 79 -3.55 -5.82 10.84
N TYR A 80 -3.38 -6.28 9.62
CA TYR A 80 -4.31 -7.23 9.01
C TYR A 80 -4.21 -8.64 9.57
N PHE A 81 -3.05 -9.04 10.08
CA PHE A 81 -2.94 -10.28 10.83
C PHE A 81 -3.79 -10.23 12.12
N ALA A 82 -3.78 -9.12 12.84
CA ALA A 82 -4.65 -8.95 14.00
C ALA A 82 -6.14 -8.98 13.64
N GLN A 83 -6.56 -8.34 12.52
CA GLN A 83 -7.95 -8.40 12.05
C GLN A 83 -8.41 -9.82 11.72
N THR A 84 -7.52 -10.64 11.15
CA THR A 84 -7.84 -12.03 10.74
C THR A 84 -7.71 -13.04 11.88
N THR A 85 -7.10 -12.68 12.98
CA THR A 85 -6.88 -13.52 14.17
C THR A 85 -7.65 -12.97 15.37
N SER A 86 -7.02 -12.16 16.24
CA SER A 86 -7.58 -11.75 17.54
C SER A 86 -8.92 -11.02 17.40
N VAL A 87 -9.03 -10.05 16.50
CA VAL A 87 -10.28 -9.31 16.30
C VAL A 87 -11.42 -10.22 15.84
N ARG A 88 -11.08 -11.25 15.05
CA ARG A 88 -12.09 -12.18 14.51
C ARG A 88 -12.58 -13.22 15.52
N PHE A 89 -11.71 -13.69 16.41
CA PHE A 89 -11.99 -14.88 17.24
C PHE A 89 -12.17 -14.57 18.72
N GLU A 90 -11.78 -13.39 19.19
CA GLU A 90 -11.85 -13.02 20.60
C GLU A 90 -13.03 -12.05 20.84
N GLU A 91 -13.69 -12.21 21.99
CA GLU A 91 -14.66 -11.23 22.48
C GLU A 91 -13.91 -10.04 23.09
N LEU A 92 -13.62 -9.05 22.26
CA LEU A 92 -12.88 -7.86 22.71
C LEU A 92 -13.79 -6.91 23.47
N ASP A 93 -13.30 -6.41 24.60
CA ASP A 93 -13.98 -5.35 25.37
C ASP A 93 -13.88 -3.97 24.69
N GLY A 94 -14.62 -2.98 25.21
CA GLY A 94 -14.72 -1.66 24.59
C GLY A 94 -13.38 -0.92 24.39
N VAL A 95 -12.35 -1.18 25.22
CA VAL A 95 -11.02 -0.56 25.11
C VAL A 95 -10.18 -1.34 24.10
N ALA A 96 -10.11 -2.67 24.24
CA ALA A 96 -9.36 -3.53 23.34
C ALA A 96 -9.93 -3.47 21.92
N LEU A 97 -11.25 -3.50 21.78
CA LEU A 97 -11.94 -3.33 20.50
C LEU A 97 -11.54 -2.03 19.82
N ARG A 98 -11.59 -0.89 20.52
CA ARG A 98 -11.24 0.42 19.95
C ARG A 98 -9.76 0.53 19.56
N ILE A 99 -8.86 -0.21 20.19
CA ILE A 99 -7.44 -0.20 19.87
C ILE A 99 -7.17 -1.10 18.65
N LEU A 100 -7.71 -2.32 18.68
CA LEU A 100 -7.33 -3.40 17.74
C LEU A 100 -8.19 -3.44 16.49
N ASP A 101 -9.50 -3.19 16.59
CA ASP A 101 -10.40 -3.28 15.45
C ASP A 101 -10.19 -2.08 14.50
N TYR A 102 -9.82 -2.39 13.27
CA TYR A 102 -9.62 -1.43 12.18
C TYR A 102 -10.84 -0.52 11.96
N SER A 103 -12.05 -1.07 12.05
CA SER A 103 -13.30 -0.35 11.80
C SER A 103 -13.56 0.78 12.80
N GLN A 104 -12.91 0.76 13.96
CA GLN A 104 -13.09 1.76 15.02
C GLN A 104 -12.27 3.05 14.79
N GLY A 105 -11.45 3.12 13.73
CA GLY A 105 -10.58 4.28 13.47
C GLY A 105 -9.55 4.56 14.58
N GLY A 106 -9.19 3.52 15.36
CA GLY A 106 -8.29 3.60 16.48
C GLY A 106 -6.80 3.47 16.13
N LEU A 107 -6.03 2.86 17.06
CA LEU A 107 -4.58 2.77 16.91
C LEU A 107 -4.17 1.92 15.70
N PHE A 108 -4.79 0.75 15.50
CA PHE A 108 -4.46 -0.13 14.39
C PHE A 108 -4.82 0.47 13.03
N PHE A 109 -5.92 1.19 12.93
CA PHE A 109 -6.22 1.99 11.74
C PHE A 109 -5.16 3.06 11.48
N SER A 110 -4.68 3.74 12.53
CA SER A 110 -3.61 4.75 12.40
C SER A 110 -2.28 4.12 11.98
N TYR A 111 -1.98 2.90 12.44
CA TYR A 111 -0.81 2.14 12.00
C TYR A 111 -0.91 1.70 10.55
N ASP A 112 -2.10 1.34 10.08
CA ASP A 112 -2.34 1.02 8.67
C ASP A 112 -2.05 2.24 7.78
N LEU A 113 -2.62 3.39 8.13
CA LEU A 113 -2.34 4.64 7.41
C LEU A 113 -0.86 5.01 7.43
N LEU A 114 -0.17 4.84 8.56
CA LEU A 114 1.28 5.05 8.63
C LEU A 114 2.01 4.10 7.68
N GLY A 115 1.60 2.83 7.64
CA GLY A 115 2.13 1.85 6.70
C GLY A 115 1.98 2.30 5.25
N TYR A 116 0.79 2.69 4.82
CA TYR A 116 0.57 3.22 3.46
C TYR A 116 1.31 4.53 3.20
N GLY A 117 1.52 5.36 4.21
CA GLY A 117 2.43 6.51 4.14
C GLY A 117 3.88 6.08 3.83
N MET A 118 4.37 5.02 4.48
CA MET A 118 5.70 4.46 4.18
C MET A 118 5.77 3.89 2.76
N MET A 119 4.69 3.24 2.28
CA MET A 119 4.59 2.81 0.88
C MET A 119 4.69 4.00 -0.10
N ALA A 120 4.03 5.10 0.22
CA ALA A 120 4.10 6.32 -0.59
C ALA A 120 5.52 6.92 -0.63
N LEU A 121 6.24 6.93 0.48
CA LEU A 121 7.66 7.30 0.49
C LEU A 121 8.51 6.31 -0.31
N SER A 122 8.25 5.01 -0.19
CA SER A 122 8.95 3.99 -0.97
C SER A 122 8.81 4.24 -2.47
N THR A 123 7.58 4.43 -2.96
CA THR A 123 7.34 4.72 -4.38
C THR A 123 7.98 6.03 -4.83
N PHE A 124 7.95 7.07 -4.00
CA PHE A 124 8.63 8.33 -4.29
C PHE A 124 10.13 8.11 -4.55
N PHE A 125 10.83 7.44 -3.64
CA PHE A 125 12.27 7.20 -3.79
C PHE A 125 12.58 6.25 -4.95
N ILE A 126 11.76 5.23 -5.20
CA ILE A 126 11.89 4.37 -6.39
C ILE A 126 11.66 5.18 -7.65
N GLY A 127 10.67 6.08 -7.68
CA GLY A 127 10.43 6.98 -8.82
C GLY A 127 11.65 7.83 -9.18
N LEU A 128 12.47 8.23 -8.20
CA LEU A 128 13.71 8.97 -8.45
C LEU A 128 14.77 8.12 -9.16
N THR A 129 14.70 6.79 -9.07
CA THR A 129 15.67 5.88 -9.70
C THR A 129 15.34 5.56 -11.16
N ILE A 130 14.11 5.85 -11.61
CA ILE A 130 13.67 5.53 -12.97
C ILE A 130 14.32 6.47 -13.99
N GLU A 131 14.95 5.89 -14.99
CA GLU A 131 15.43 6.62 -16.16
C GLU A 131 14.31 6.74 -17.20
N ALA A 132 13.97 7.96 -17.53
CA ALA A 132 12.82 8.25 -18.38
C ALA A 132 13.24 8.29 -19.87
N GLU A 133 13.58 7.15 -20.45
CA GLU A 133 13.99 7.02 -21.84
C GLU A 133 12.76 7.00 -22.77
N THR A 134 11.77 6.20 -22.43
CA THR A 134 10.52 6.08 -23.20
C THR A 134 9.40 6.97 -22.62
N LYS A 135 8.27 7.04 -23.31
CA LYS A 135 7.06 7.69 -22.78
C LYS A 135 6.49 6.91 -21.59
N ALA A 136 6.57 5.58 -21.60
CA ALA A 136 6.12 4.72 -20.53
C ALA A 136 6.94 4.97 -19.27
N ASP A 137 8.28 5.02 -19.37
CA ASP A 137 9.16 5.34 -18.22
C ASP A 137 8.86 6.70 -17.61
N LYS A 138 8.58 7.71 -18.46
CA LYS A 138 8.20 9.05 -17.97
C LYS A 138 6.92 9.00 -17.16
N TRP A 139 5.89 8.30 -17.64
CA TRP A 139 4.64 8.15 -16.94
C TRP A 139 4.82 7.37 -15.63
N LEU A 140 5.54 6.24 -15.68
CA LEU A 140 5.85 5.44 -14.50
C LEU A 140 6.56 6.29 -13.44
N LYS A 141 7.62 7.01 -13.82
CA LYS A 141 8.34 7.92 -12.95
C LYS A 141 7.44 8.96 -12.29
N TYR A 142 6.60 9.65 -13.09
CA TYR A 142 5.70 10.67 -12.57
C TYR A 142 4.65 10.08 -11.63
N LEU A 143 4.05 8.94 -11.98
CA LEU A 143 3.07 8.28 -11.12
C LEU A 143 3.70 7.86 -9.78
N LEU A 144 4.90 7.27 -9.80
CA LEU A 144 5.61 6.89 -8.58
C LEU A 144 5.92 8.10 -7.68
N ILE A 145 6.38 9.21 -8.26
CA ILE A 145 6.71 10.45 -7.53
C ILE A 145 5.44 11.10 -6.98
N ILE A 146 4.38 11.21 -7.76
CA ILE A 146 3.11 11.81 -7.34
C ILE A 146 2.47 10.98 -6.23
N HIS A 147 2.57 9.65 -6.28
CA HIS A 147 2.10 8.79 -5.19
C HIS A 147 2.72 9.17 -3.84
N GLY A 148 3.94 9.66 -3.83
CA GLY A 148 4.61 10.16 -2.61
C GLY A 148 3.83 11.24 -1.85
N VAL A 149 2.96 12.00 -2.52
CA VAL A 149 2.10 13.02 -1.88
C VAL A 149 1.13 12.39 -0.89
N PHE A 150 0.71 11.13 -1.10
CA PHE A 150 -0.15 10.41 -0.16
C PHE A 150 0.48 10.26 1.23
N PHE A 151 1.82 10.28 1.33
CA PHE A 151 2.50 10.29 2.63
C PHE A 151 1.99 11.41 3.54
N VAL A 152 1.83 12.61 3.01
CA VAL A 152 1.38 13.78 3.80
C VAL A 152 -0.01 13.51 4.39
N GLY A 153 -0.95 13.00 3.57
CA GLY A 153 -2.29 12.63 4.04
C GLY A 153 -2.25 11.52 5.08
N CYS A 154 -1.59 10.42 4.78
CA CYS A 154 -1.51 9.26 5.67
C CYS A 154 -0.80 9.58 7.01
N PHE A 155 0.13 10.53 7.01
CA PHE A 155 0.88 10.92 8.21
C PHE A 155 0.14 11.98 9.04
N ILE A 156 -0.41 13.01 8.41
CA ILE A 156 -1.00 14.16 9.12
C ILE A 156 -2.45 13.88 9.55
N MET A 157 -3.28 13.27 8.70
CA MET A 157 -4.71 13.11 9.00
C MET A 157 -4.99 12.35 10.31
N PRO A 158 -4.30 11.24 10.64
CA PRO A 158 -4.52 10.58 11.94
C PRO A 158 -4.24 11.50 13.14
N MET A 159 -3.27 12.40 13.03
CA MET A 159 -2.90 13.34 14.10
C MET A 159 -3.99 14.40 14.35
N THR A 160 -4.81 14.71 13.37
CA THR A 160 -5.93 15.65 13.53
C THR A 160 -7.13 15.05 14.25
N GLY A 161 -7.16 13.72 14.43
CA GLY A 161 -8.27 13.00 15.07
C GLY A 161 -9.51 12.88 14.19
N VAL A 162 -9.44 13.18 12.89
CA VAL A 162 -10.57 13.14 11.94
C VAL A 162 -11.23 11.76 11.87
N PHE A 163 -10.47 10.69 12.13
CA PHE A 163 -10.99 9.32 12.08
C PHE A 163 -11.67 8.84 13.36
N ARG A 164 -11.75 9.67 14.41
CA ARG A 164 -12.41 9.28 15.68
C ARG A 164 -13.91 9.04 15.54
N SER A 165 -14.54 9.63 14.51
CA SER A 165 -15.96 9.44 14.18
C SER A 165 -16.23 8.17 13.35
N MET A 166 -15.23 7.41 12.92
CA MET A 166 -15.45 6.18 12.13
C MET A 166 -16.29 5.14 12.86
N ALA A 167 -16.11 5.02 14.18
CA ALA A 167 -16.90 4.11 15.02
C ALA A 167 -18.41 4.39 14.99
N SER A 168 -18.84 5.62 14.66
CA SER A 168 -20.24 5.99 14.49
C SER A 168 -20.84 5.70 13.09
N GLY A 169 -20.03 5.22 12.15
CA GLY A 169 -20.46 4.89 10.79
C GLY A 169 -20.66 6.08 9.85
N GLU A 170 -20.46 7.31 10.31
CA GLU A 170 -20.79 8.53 9.55
C GLU A 170 -19.90 8.75 8.30
N ASN A 171 -18.72 8.15 8.20
CA ASN A 171 -17.75 8.41 7.12
C ASN A 171 -17.39 7.20 6.25
N SER A 172 -18.14 6.11 6.31
CA SER A 172 -17.78 4.86 5.61
C SER A 172 -17.71 5.02 4.09
N MET A 173 -18.63 5.73 3.47
CA MET A 173 -18.69 5.91 2.00
C MET A 173 -17.51 6.73 1.48
N GLY A 174 -17.12 7.80 2.15
CA GLY A 174 -15.96 8.62 1.76
C GLY A 174 -14.64 7.84 1.83
N GLY A 175 -14.50 6.97 2.83
CA GLY A 175 -13.35 6.09 2.95
C GLY A 175 -13.28 5.05 1.82
N VAL A 176 -14.40 4.41 1.49
CA VAL A 176 -14.46 3.45 0.38
C VAL A 176 -14.11 4.12 -0.95
N LEU A 177 -14.67 5.29 -1.25
CA LEU A 177 -14.37 6.03 -2.48
C LEU A 177 -12.89 6.43 -2.58
N ALA A 178 -12.27 6.84 -1.47
CA ALA A 178 -10.85 7.16 -1.44
C ALA A 178 -9.96 5.93 -1.71
N LEU A 179 -10.32 4.78 -1.16
CA LEU A 179 -9.62 3.51 -1.38
C LEU A 179 -9.81 3.01 -2.81
N GLU A 180 -11.02 3.09 -3.39
CA GLU A 180 -11.27 2.72 -4.78
C GLU A 180 -10.49 3.61 -5.75
N PHE A 181 -10.42 4.92 -5.49
CA PHE A 181 -9.58 5.84 -6.25
C PHE A 181 -8.10 5.42 -6.17
N TRP A 182 -7.61 5.08 -4.98
CA TRP A 182 -6.25 4.60 -4.80
C TRP A 182 -6.01 3.29 -5.56
N CYS A 183 -6.95 2.34 -5.55
CA CYS A 183 -6.87 1.09 -6.30
C CYS A 183 -6.74 1.35 -7.81
N ALA A 184 -7.57 2.22 -8.36
CA ALA A 184 -7.51 2.60 -9.77
C ALA A 184 -6.17 3.26 -10.13
N TYR A 185 -5.71 4.18 -9.28
CA TYR A 185 -4.42 4.85 -9.45
C TYR A 185 -3.25 3.86 -9.45
N PHE A 186 -3.21 2.96 -8.47
CA PHE A 186 -2.11 2.02 -8.33
C PHE A 186 -2.12 0.94 -9.42
N THR A 187 -3.30 0.52 -9.87
CA THR A 187 -3.44 -0.38 -11.04
C THR A 187 -2.89 0.29 -12.30
N CYS A 188 -3.17 1.57 -12.53
CA CYS A 188 -2.62 2.34 -13.65
C CYS A 188 -1.09 2.41 -13.58
N LEU A 189 -0.52 2.61 -12.39
CA LEU A 189 0.92 2.63 -12.16
C LEU A 189 1.56 1.29 -12.52
N LEU A 190 0.96 0.17 -12.10
CA LEU A 190 1.46 -1.19 -12.39
C LEU A 190 1.37 -1.52 -13.88
N TYR A 191 0.26 -1.18 -14.53
CA TYR A 191 0.12 -1.36 -15.98
C TYR A 191 1.18 -0.60 -16.77
N THR A 192 1.54 0.61 -16.33
CA THR A 192 2.60 1.41 -16.96
C THR A 192 3.99 0.77 -16.75
N SER A 193 4.20 0.12 -15.60
CA SER A 193 5.44 -0.61 -15.32
C SER A 193 5.61 -1.82 -16.26
N ASP A 194 4.56 -2.61 -16.48
CA ASP A 194 4.61 -3.74 -17.42
C ASP A 194 4.85 -3.28 -18.85
N ALA A 195 4.23 -2.17 -19.27
CA ALA A 195 4.43 -1.60 -20.60
C ALA A 195 5.85 -1.05 -20.82
N ALA A 196 6.53 -0.60 -19.76
CA ALA A 196 7.92 -0.16 -19.83
C ALA A 196 8.91 -1.34 -19.98
N ASP A 197 8.57 -2.50 -19.42
CA ASP A 197 9.40 -3.72 -19.51
C ASP A 197 9.27 -4.47 -20.86
N GLU A 198 8.24 -4.17 -21.67
CA GLU A 198 8.00 -4.82 -22.97
C GLU A 198 8.60 -4.05 -24.18
N LEU A 199 9.13 -2.87 -24.00
CA LEU A 199 9.73 -2.01 -25.03
C LEU A 199 11.26 -1.97 -24.92
#